data_88ae4a3899ede6d9f4415ecebebd98a9
#
_entry.id   88ae4a3899ede6d9f4415ecebebd98a9
#
_cell.length_a   1.000
_cell.length_b   1.000
_cell.length_c   1.000
_cell.angle_alpha   90.00
_cell.angle_beta   90.00
_cell.angle_gamma   90.00
#
_symmetry.space_group_name_H-M   'P 1'
#
loop_
_entity.id
_entity.type
_entity.pdbx_description
1 polymer ?
#
loop_
_entity_poly.entity_id
_entity_poly.type
_entity_poly.pdbx_seq_one_letter_code
_entity_poly.pdbx_strand_id
1 'polypeptide(L)' 'MNKIPMYEIRSKKNRGHVFMFQNEDGTQKEAKYLFKESAEKMLAILNKDCNQYYIVLA' A
#
# COMPACT_ATOMS: atom_id res chain seq x y z
N MET A 1 -4.16 15.94 -18.59
CA MET A 1 -5.00 15.49 -17.47
C MET A 1 -4.17 15.42 -16.21
N ASN A 2 -4.64 16.03 -15.15
CA ASN A 2 -3.92 16.04 -13.89
C ASN A 2 -4.16 14.72 -13.15
N LYS A 3 -3.06 14.03 -12.89
CA LYS A 3 -3.10 12.82 -12.06
C LYS A 3 -3.13 13.23 -10.60
N ILE A 4 -4.08 12.71 -9.85
CA ILE A 4 -4.09 12.90 -8.40
C ILE A 4 -3.02 12.00 -7.81
N PRO A 5 -2.00 12.58 -7.12
CA PRO A 5 -0.98 11.74 -6.50
C PRO A 5 -1.58 10.91 -5.38
N MET A 6 -1.18 9.65 -5.33
CA MET A 6 -1.63 8.74 -4.28
C MET A 6 -0.44 8.06 -3.64
N TYR A 7 -0.59 7.75 -2.35
CA TYR A 7 0.43 7.03 -1.60
C TYR A 7 0.20 5.55 -1.77
N GLU A 8 1.24 4.85 -2.23
CA GLU A 8 1.17 3.41 -2.46
C GLU A 8 2.04 2.68 -1.45
N ILE A 9 1.51 1.60 -0.89
CA ILE A 9 2.30 0.70 -0.06
C ILE A 9 2.86 -0.39 -0.96
N ARG A 10 4.18 -0.53 -0.96
CA ARG A 10 4.88 -1.51 -1.77
C ARG A 10 5.59 -2.52 -0.89
N SER A 11 5.80 -3.71 -1.41
CA SER A 11 6.43 -4.80 -0.69
C SER A 11 7.83 -5.07 -1.24
N LYS A 12 8.84 -5.01 -0.39
CA LYS A 12 10.21 -5.38 -0.75
C LYS A 12 10.29 -6.86 -1.13
N LYS A 13 9.47 -7.67 -0.48
CA LYS A 13 9.41 -9.11 -0.70
C LYS A 13 8.91 -9.44 -2.11
N ASN A 14 8.12 -8.55 -2.71
CA ASN A 14 7.52 -8.75 -4.02
C ASN A 14 8.10 -7.76 -5.03
N ARG A 15 9.41 -7.54 -4.99
CA ARG A 15 10.16 -6.70 -5.93
C ARG A 15 9.64 -5.27 -6.06
N GLY A 16 9.09 -4.73 -4.98
CA GLY A 16 8.58 -3.37 -4.99
C GLY A 16 7.22 -3.19 -5.63
N HIS A 17 6.50 -4.27 -5.88
CA HIS A 17 5.14 -4.17 -6.39
C HIS A 17 4.18 -3.66 -5.32
N VAL A 18 3.11 -3.00 -5.75
CA VAL A 18 2.09 -2.50 -4.85
C VAL A 18 1.43 -3.67 -4.11
N PHE A 19 1.26 -3.50 -2.80
CA PHE A 19 0.60 -4.50 -1.99
C PHE A 19 -0.87 -4.63 -2.39
N MET A 20 -1.37 -5.87 -2.46
CA MET A 20 -2.74 -6.15 -2.86
C MET A 20 -3.51 -6.72 -1.68
N PHE A 21 -4.67 -6.12 -1.39
CA PHE A 21 -5.61 -6.66 -0.41
C PHE A 21 -6.55 -7.61 -1.11
N GLN A 22 -6.88 -8.71 -0.43
CA GLN A 22 -7.87 -9.64 -0.93
C GLN A 22 -9.22 -9.32 -0.30
N ASN A 23 -10.22 -9.05 -1.13
CA ASN A 23 -11.57 -8.78 -0.68
C ASN A 23 -12.31 -10.09 -0.41
N GLU A 24 -13.44 -9.97 0.29
CA GLU A 24 -14.25 -11.15 0.64
C GLU A 24 -14.83 -11.84 -0.59
N ASP A 25 -15.09 -11.09 -1.65
CA ASP A 25 -15.63 -11.63 -2.90
C ASP A 25 -14.57 -12.26 -3.81
N GLY A 26 -13.32 -12.32 -3.36
CA GLY A 26 -12.22 -12.90 -4.11
C GLY A 26 -11.47 -11.94 -5.01
N THR A 27 -11.91 -10.69 -5.12
CA THR A 27 -11.19 -9.69 -5.89
C THR A 27 -10.02 -9.12 -5.08
N GLN A 28 -9.09 -8.46 -5.78
CA GLN A 28 -7.95 -7.81 -5.13
C GLN A 28 -8.01 -6.31 -5.33
N LYS A 29 -7.55 -5.58 -4.32
CA LYS A 29 -7.48 -4.11 -4.36
C LYS A 29 -6.07 -3.66 -4.03
N GLU A 30 -5.55 -2.72 -4.82
CA GLU A 30 -4.24 -2.15 -4.57
C GLU A 30 -4.24 -1.26 -3.33
N ALA A 31 -3.13 -1.29 -2.58
CA ALA A 31 -2.97 -0.47 -1.38
C ALA A 31 -2.58 0.95 -1.74
N LYS A 32 -3.56 1.71 -2.20
CA LYS A 32 -3.39 3.11 -2.59
C LYS A 32 -4.25 4.00 -1.71
N TYR A 33 -3.67 5.10 -1.25
CA TYR A 33 -4.33 6.01 -0.32
C TYR A 33 -4.17 7.44 -0.78
N LEU A 34 -5.23 8.21 -0.66
CA LEU A 34 -5.21 9.63 -1.01
C LEU A 34 -4.46 10.44 0.06
N PHE A 35 -4.54 10.03 1.32
CA PHE A 35 -3.90 10.72 2.43
C PHE A 35 -2.75 9.90 3.00
N LYS A 36 -1.65 10.60 3.29
CA LYS A 36 -0.45 9.99 3.86
C LYS A 36 -0.73 9.30 5.19
N GLU A 37 -1.57 9.92 6.02
CA GLU A 37 -1.92 9.38 7.33
C GLU A 37 -2.56 8.00 7.22
N SER A 38 -3.46 7.82 6.26
CA SER A 38 -4.11 6.54 6.04
C SER A 38 -3.10 5.48 5.61
N ALA A 39 -2.19 5.85 4.72
CA ALA A 39 -1.14 4.94 4.26
C ALA A 39 -0.22 4.55 5.42
N GLU A 40 0.16 5.51 6.26
CA GLU A 40 1.04 5.24 7.41
C GLU A 40 0.40 4.32 8.43
N LYS A 41 -0.91 4.47 8.68
CA LYS A 41 -1.63 3.58 9.59
C LYS A 41 -1.61 2.15 9.09
N MET A 42 -1.87 1.95 7.81
CA MET A 42 -1.83 0.61 7.23
C MET A 42 -0.41 0.06 7.21
N LEU A 43 0.57 0.91 6.90
CA LEU A 43 1.96 0.51 6.90
C LEU A 43 2.39 -0.01 8.27
N ALA A 44 1.97 0.65 9.34
CA ALA A 44 2.29 0.23 10.70
C ALA A 44 1.71 -1.15 10.99
N ILE A 45 0.48 -1.40 10.55
CA ILE A 45 -0.16 -2.71 10.72
C ILE A 45 0.60 -3.79 9.95
N LEU A 46 0.96 -3.53 8.70
CA LEU A 46 1.66 -4.49 7.86
C LEU A 46 3.08 -4.78 8.35
N ASN A 47 3.75 -3.78 8.92
CA ASN A 47 5.12 -3.93 9.42
C ASN A 47 5.19 -4.33 10.90
N LYS A 48 4.08 -4.69 11.50
CA LYS A 48 4.05 -5.05 12.92
C LYS A 48 5.04 -6.15 13.27
N ASP A 49 5.10 -7.19 12.44
CA ASP A 49 5.97 -8.33 12.68
C ASP A 49 7.10 -8.46 11.64
N CYS A 50 7.22 -7.49 10.75
CA CYS A 50 8.25 -7.52 9.72
C CYS A 50 8.50 -6.09 9.23
N ASN A 51 9.56 -5.90 8.46
CA ASN A 51 9.90 -4.58 7.92
C ASN A 51 10.03 -4.67 6.40
N GLN A 52 9.01 -5.23 5.76
CA GLN A 52 9.02 -5.52 4.33
C GLN A 52 8.26 -4.52 3.48
N TYR A 53 7.54 -3.60 4.10
CA TYR A 53 6.67 -2.67 3.37
C TYR A 53 7.16 -1.24 3.49
N TYR A 54 6.89 -0.45 2.47
CA TYR A 54 7.26 0.97 2.46
C TYR A 54 6.25 1.77 1.64
N ILE A 55 6.23 3.09 1.84
CA ILE A 55 5.30 3.99 1.15
C ILE A 55 6.05 4.75 0.07
N VAL A 56 5.44 4.88 -1.11
CA VAL A 56 5.92 5.77 -2.16
C VAL A 56 4.78 6.66 -2.63
N LEU A 57 5.12 7.85 -3.05
CA LEU A 57 4.17 8.78 -3.66
C LEU A 57 4.22 8.58 -5.17
N ALA A 58 3.09 8.18 -5.72
CA ALA A 58 3.02 7.90 -7.16
C ALA A 58 2.17 8.94 -7.88
#